data_1237ecb21d7e8f3febd92ad268f41cc3
#
_entry.id   1237ecb21d7e8f3febd92ad268f41cc3
#
_cell.length_a   1.000
_cell.length_b   1.000
_cell.length_c   1.000
_cell.angle_alpha   90.00
_cell.angle_beta   90.00
_cell.angle_gamma   90.00
#
_symmetry.space_group_name_H-M   'P 1'
#
loop_
_entity.id
_entity.type
_entity.pdbx_description
1 polymer ?
#
loop_
_entity_poly.entity_id
_entity_poly.type
_entity_poly.pdbx_seq_one_letter_code
_entity_poly.pdbx_strand_id
1 'polypeptide(L)'
;ALSRDSSSLSYVYALDEKNWLLMLDSCQYEPENKVEGRIKESTLAWMDEQLLKAREQGIFVLPIAHHNLLAQSRMYTTQCAMDNNSEVIDLLQKYRLPLFFSGHLHVQRVRKHKAEPGVDDGAYGIQEIITDALSIPPCQYGEVVWDEDGSISYETRSVDVSGWARKTGSGNPDLLDFEDWSYRYIQKLISDQIRGVVQNLGEDVERSMAATYAGVYIDYYAGRKIDAKGIRNTKGYRWWQRNMPDSYLLRELDSMITDSDRDNNYFLLPEEEGWLRE
;
A
#
# COMPACT_ATOMS: atom_id res chain seq x y z
N ALA A 1 7.54 24.71 0.01
CA ALA A 1 7.89 24.01 -1.23
C ALA A 1 9.04 24.75 -1.92
N LEU A 2 10.01 24.02 -2.44
CA LEU A 2 11.13 24.56 -3.23
C LEU A 2 10.69 24.89 -4.66
N SER A 3 9.84 24.07 -5.22
CA SER A 3 9.32 24.19 -6.57
C SER A 3 7.87 23.70 -6.60
N ARG A 4 7.06 24.30 -7.46
CA ARG A 4 5.69 23.87 -7.75
C ARG A 4 5.52 23.70 -9.24
N ASP A 5 4.81 22.63 -9.62
CA ASP A 5 4.35 22.49 -11.00
C ASP A 5 3.24 23.51 -11.28
N SER A 6 3.31 24.22 -12.40
CA SER A 6 2.30 25.20 -12.80
C SER A 6 1.03 24.57 -13.38
N SER A 7 1.08 23.30 -13.74
CA SER A 7 0.02 22.56 -14.44
C SER A 7 -0.73 21.56 -13.56
N SER A 8 -0.25 21.30 -12.35
CA SER A 8 -0.84 20.38 -11.37
C SER A 8 -0.60 20.87 -9.94
N LEU A 9 -1.07 20.13 -8.96
CA LEU A 9 -0.79 20.38 -7.54
C LEU A 9 0.54 19.78 -7.07
N SER A 10 1.36 19.24 -7.98
CA SER A 10 2.64 18.63 -7.66
C SER A 10 3.65 19.66 -7.17
N TYR A 11 4.52 19.24 -6.25
CA TYR A 11 5.55 20.12 -5.70
C TYR A 11 6.73 19.36 -5.12
N VAL A 12 7.87 20.03 -5.00
CA VAL A 12 9.05 19.54 -4.26
C VAL A 12 9.07 20.21 -2.88
N TYR A 13 9.30 19.39 -1.86
CA TYR A 13 9.52 19.84 -0.48
C TYR A 13 10.90 19.37 -0.01
N ALA A 14 11.77 20.31 0.42
CA ALA A 14 13.02 19.93 1.09
C ALA A 14 12.70 19.46 2.49
N LEU A 15 13.01 18.22 2.80
CA LEU A 15 12.95 17.69 4.15
C LEU A 15 14.15 18.22 4.95
N ASP A 16 15.32 18.19 4.33
CA ASP A 16 16.58 18.76 4.82
C ASP A 16 17.50 19.15 3.63
N GLU A 17 18.79 19.34 3.88
CA GLU A 17 19.78 19.73 2.88
C GLU A 17 20.13 18.61 1.85
N LYS A 18 19.82 17.36 2.17
CA LYS A 18 20.15 16.16 1.37
C LYS A 18 18.95 15.41 0.85
N ASN A 19 17.74 15.68 1.37
CA ASN A 19 16.55 14.87 1.10
C ASN A 19 15.37 15.75 0.66
N TRP A 20 14.82 15.42 -0.51
CA TRP A 20 13.61 16.04 -1.04
C TRP A 20 12.47 15.05 -1.13
N LEU A 21 11.26 15.51 -0.84
CA LEU A 21 10.02 14.82 -1.17
C LEU A 21 9.46 15.39 -2.48
N LEU A 22 9.22 14.53 -3.46
CA LEU A 22 8.56 14.86 -4.72
C LEU A 22 7.10 14.43 -4.62
N MET A 23 6.24 15.39 -4.23
CA MET A 23 4.81 15.18 -4.05
C MET A 23 4.09 15.31 -5.39
N LEU A 24 3.48 14.23 -5.86
CA LEU A 24 2.88 14.13 -7.18
C LEU A 24 1.35 14.12 -7.09
N ASP A 25 0.72 15.04 -7.80
CA ASP A 25 -0.72 15.02 -8.03
C ASP A 25 -1.03 14.09 -9.21
N SER A 26 -1.48 12.91 -8.88
CA SER A 26 -1.89 11.87 -9.84
C SER A 26 -3.40 11.83 -10.09
N CYS A 27 -4.17 12.76 -9.51
CA CYS A 27 -5.62 12.79 -9.67
C CYS A 27 -6.02 13.43 -11.01
N GLN A 28 -7.11 12.94 -11.60
CA GLN A 28 -7.68 13.45 -12.83
C GLN A 28 -9.00 14.15 -12.52
N TYR A 29 -9.02 15.47 -12.64
CA TYR A 29 -10.19 16.32 -12.29
C TYR A 29 -10.96 16.80 -13.51
N GLU A 30 -10.32 16.89 -14.67
CA GLU A 30 -10.87 17.47 -15.89
C GLU A 30 -10.71 16.54 -17.09
N PRO A 31 -11.70 16.49 -18.01
CA PRO A 31 -12.98 17.21 -18.00
C PRO A 31 -13.99 16.66 -16.99
N GLU A 32 -13.70 15.54 -16.36
CA GLU A 32 -14.52 14.87 -15.34
C GLU A 32 -13.62 14.18 -14.32
N ASN A 33 -14.13 13.99 -13.11
CA ASN A 33 -13.44 13.29 -12.05
C ASN A 33 -13.31 11.80 -12.39
N LYS A 34 -12.10 11.25 -12.33
CA LYS A 34 -11.83 9.83 -12.55
C LYS A 34 -11.23 9.18 -11.32
N VAL A 35 -11.46 7.88 -11.19
CA VAL A 35 -10.85 7.05 -10.14
C VAL A 35 -9.41 6.70 -10.52
N GLU A 36 -9.12 6.61 -11.80
CA GLU A 36 -7.81 6.30 -12.34
C GLU A 36 -6.84 7.47 -12.16
N GLY A 37 -5.62 7.14 -11.80
CA GLY A 37 -4.52 8.10 -11.69
C GLY A 37 -3.79 8.32 -13.01
N ARG A 38 -3.26 9.53 -13.22
CA ARG A 38 -2.38 9.85 -14.33
C ARG A 38 -1.47 11.03 -13.99
N ILE A 39 -0.23 11.00 -14.38
CA ILE A 39 0.66 12.16 -14.35
C ILE A 39 0.59 12.87 -15.71
N LYS A 40 0.32 14.19 -15.72
CA LYS A 40 0.26 14.98 -16.96
C LYS A 40 1.63 15.02 -17.64
N GLU A 41 1.66 15.11 -18.96
CA GLU A 41 2.91 15.23 -19.73
C GLU A 41 3.75 16.45 -19.30
N SER A 42 3.08 17.57 -19.03
CA SER A 42 3.73 18.77 -18.51
C SER A 42 4.32 18.56 -17.10
N THR A 43 3.66 17.75 -16.27
CA THR A 43 4.17 17.37 -14.95
C THR A 43 5.36 16.43 -15.07
N LEU A 44 5.37 15.47 -16.02
CA LEU A 44 6.53 14.62 -16.30
C LEU A 44 7.74 15.45 -16.73
N ALA A 45 7.55 16.44 -17.60
CA ALA A 45 8.63 17.36 -18.00
C ALA A 45 9.16 18.17 -16.80
N TRP A 46 8.26 18.67 -15.96
CA TRP A 46 8.65 19.36 -14.73
C TRP A 46 9.37 18.42 -13.74
N MET A 47 8.93 17.17 -13.59
CA MET A 47 9.63 16.16 -12.79
C MET A 47 11.05 15.93 -13.28
N ASP A 48 11.24 15.79 -14.60
CA ASP A 48 12.56 15.60 -15.20
C ASP A 48 13.52 16.75 -14.83
N GLU A 49 13.05 18.00 -14.89
CA GLU A 49 13.82 19.17 -14.46
C GLU A 49 14.19 19.12 -12.97
N GLN A 50 13.24 18.75 -12.10
CA GLN A 50 13.49 18.70 -10.65
C GLN A 50 14.46 17.56 -10.29
N LEU A 51 14.31 16.39 -10.92
CA LEU A 51 15.17 15.24 -10.70
C LEU A 51 16.60 15.50 -11.22
N LEU A 52 16.74 16.20 -12.34
CA LEU A 52 18.06 16.63 -12.82
C LEU A 52 18.75 17.57 -11.83
N LYS A 53 18.03 18.57 -11.31
CA LYS A 53 18.56 19.49 -10.29
C LYS A 53 18.97 18.77 -9.01
N ALA A 54 18.16 17.81 -8.55
CA ALA A 54 18.48 17.01 -7.38
C ALA A 54 19.76 16.18 -7.58
N ARG A 55 19.88 15.51 -8.74
CA ARG A 55 21.08 14.73 -9.10
C ARG A 55 22.35 15.59 -9.15
N GLU A 56 22.28 16.77 -9.79
CA GLU A 56 23.42 17.70 -9.86
C GLU A 56 23.89 18.19 -8.47
N GLN A 57 22.99 18.19 -7.49
CA GLN A 57 23.26 18.61 -6.11
C GLN A 57 23.54 17.44 -5.15
N GLY A 58 23.47 16.18 -5.64
CA GLY A 58 23.65 15.01 -4.80
C GLY A 58 22.53 14.82 -3.76
N ILE A 59 21.29 15.21 -4.10
CA ILE A 59 20.13 15.19 -3.21
C ILE A 59 19.29 13.93 -3.48
N PHE A 60 18.96 13.20 -2.43
CA PHE A 60 18.01 12.08 -2.49
C PHE A 60 16.59 12.59 -2.71
N VAL A 61 15.87 11.96 -3.64
CA VAL A 61 14.47 12.29 -3.91
C VAL A 61 13.58 11.10 -3.62
N LEU A 62 12.56 11.30 -2.79
CA LEU A 62 11.51 10.33 -2.51
C LEU A 62 10.22 10.75 -3.21
N PRO A 63 9.82 10.10 -4.31
CA PRO A 63 8.54 10.37 -4.98
C PRO A 63 7.37 9.74 -4.21
N ILE A 64 6.29 10.50 -4.12
CA ILE A 64 5.07 10.14 -3.42
C ILE A 64 3.87 10.54 -4.26
N ALA A 65 2.96 9.61 -4.54
CA ALA A 65 1.69 9.86 -5.20
C ALA A 65 0.54 9.16 -4.45
N HIS A 66 -0.71 9.49 -4.80
CA HIS A 66 -1.85 8.73 -4.29
C HIS A 66 -2.01 7.38 -5.01
N HIS A 67 -2.01 7.40 -6.34
CA HIS A 67 -2.21 6.20 -7.16
C HIS A 67 -0.92 5.38 -7.30
N ASN A 68 -1.09 4.06 -7.45
CA ASN A 68 0.01 3.13 -7.49
C ASN A 68 0.83 3.24 -8.78
N LEU A 69 2.10 2.94 -8.66
CA LEU A 69 3.04 2.82 -9.78
C LEU A 69 2.97 1.41 -10.39
N LEU A 70 2.86 0.38 -9.55
CA LEU A 70 2.88 -1.02 -9.94
C LEU A 70 1.53 -1.69 -9.70
N ALA A 71 1.23 -2.77 -10.43
CA ALA A 71 0.09 -3.63 -10.11
C ALA A 71 0.33 -4.34 -8.77
N GLN A 72 -0.56 -4.11 -7.82
CA GLN A 72 -0.38 -4.52 -6.42
C GLN A 72 -1.25 -5.70 -6.01
N SER A 73 -2.32 -5.96 -6.74
CA SER A 73 -3.28 -7.02 -6.43
C SER A 73 -3.63 -7.81 -7.67
N ARG A 74 -3.90 -9.11 -7.50
CA ARG A 74 -4.41 -9.98 -8.57
C ARG A 74 -5.89 -9.77 -8.85
N MET A 75 -6.63 -9.27 -7.86
CA MET A 75 -8.07 -8.99 -7.98
C MET A 75 -8.34 -7.56 -8.46
N TYR A 76 -7.63 -6.61 -7.89
CA TYR A 76 -7.79 -5.19 -8.21
C TYR A 76 -6.77 -4.80 -9.28
N THR A 77 -7.04 -5.20 -10.53
CA THR A 77 -6.13 -5.03 -11.68
C THR A 77 -6.43 -3.78 -12.49
N THR A 78 -7.57 -3.14 -12.26
CA THR A 78 -8.00 -1.91 -12.96
C THR A 78 -8.15 -0.77 -11.96
N GLN A 79 -8.00 0.47 -12.42
CA GLN A 79 -8.22 1.69 -11.65
C GLN A 79 -7.26 1.90 -10.46
N CYS A 80 -6.23 1.10 -10.31
CA CYS A 80 -5.31 1.14 -9.18
C CYS A 80 -3.96 1.74 -9.54
N ALA A 81 -3.29 1.21 -10.56
CA ALA A 81 -2.08 1.82 -11.10
C ALA A 81 -2.43 3.03 -11.96
N MET A 82 -1.51 3.99 -12.05
CA MET A 82 -1.63 5.12 -12.95
C MET A 82 -1.71 4.65 -14.42
N ASP A 83 -2.56 5.32 -15.22
CA ASP A 83 -2.74 4.99 -16.65
C ASP A 83 -1.45 5.07 -17.47
N ASN A 84 -0.53 5.94 -17.07
CA ASN A 84 0.76 6.13 -17.70
C ASN A 84 1.92 5.76 -16.76
N ASN A 85 1.76 4.74 -15.96
CA ASN A 85 2.78 4.28 -15.02
C ASN A 85 4.11 3.94 -15.68
N SER A 86 4.12 3.42 -16.94
CA SER A 86 5.35 3.13 -17.68
C SER A 86 6.21 4.38 -17.90
N GLU A 87 5.59 5.51 -18.28
CA GLU A 87 6.29 6.78 -18.47
C GLU A 87 6.91 7.29 -17.15
N VAL A 88 6.20 7.10 -16.04
CA VAL A 88 6.70 7.45 -14.71
C VAL A 88 7.85 6.52 -14.31
N ILE A 89 7.72 5.20 -14.53
CA ILE A 89 8.77 4.21 -14.26
C ILE A 89 10.04 4.55 -15.04
N ASP A 90 9.93 4.82 -16.35
CA ASP A 90 11.07 5.18 -17.21
C ASP A 90 11.80 6.41 -16.68
N LEU A 91 11.04 7.41 -16.23
CA LEU A 91 11.62 8.62 -15.65
C LEU A 91 12.33 8.36 -14.32
N LEU A 92 11.74 7.57 -13.43
CA LEU A 92 12.33 7.21 -12.16
C LEU A 92 13.60 6.36 -12.36
N GLN A 93 13.59 5.43 -13.32
CA GLN A 93 14.76 4.62 -13.69
C GLN A 93 15.89 5.46 -14.31
N LYS A 94 15.57 6.44 -15.17
CA LYS A 94 16.54 7.39 -15.73
C LYS A 94 17.37 8.06 -14.64
N TYR A 95 16.76 8.33 -13.51
CA TYR A 95 17.41 8.95 -12.34
C TYR A 95 17.78 7.94 -11.25
N ARG A 96 17.60 6.64 -11.49
CA ARG A 96 17.94 5.54 -10.59
C ARG A 96 17.25 5.66 -9.20
N LEU A 97 16.01 6.14 -9.14
CA LEU A 97 15.29 6.28 -7.89
C LEU A 97 14.83 4.90 -7.40
N PRO A 98 15.24 4.46 -6.18
CA PRO A 98 14.99 3.11 -5.72
C PRO A 98 13.63 2.94 -5.03
N LEU A 99 12.99 4.03 -4.62
CA LEU A 99 11.76 4.02 -3.81
C LEU A 99 10.66 4.84 -4.45
N PHE A 100 9.41 4.41 -4.25
CA PHE A 100 8.19 5.14 -4.56
C PHE A 100 7.15 4.84 -3.49
N PHE A 101 6.44 5.86 -3.00
CA PHE A 101 5.38 5.68 -2.02
C PHE A 101 4.02 6.00 -2.61
N SER A 102 3.02 5.17 -2.27
CA SER A 102 1.65 5.36 -2.74
C SER A 102 0.61 4.89 -1.73
N GLY A 103 -0.67 5.04 -2.09
CA GLY A 103 -1.83 4.65 -1.30
C GLY A 103 -2.89 3.95 -2.14
N HIS A 104 -4.09 4.52 -2.21
CA HIS A 104 -5.23 4.15 -3.06
C HIS A 104 -5.86 2.79 -2.78
N LEU A 105 -5.10 1.71 -2.80
CA LEU A 105 -5.62 0.34 -2.56
C LEU A 105 -5.91 0.04 -1.08
N HIS A 106 -5.49 0.90 -0.17
CA HIS A 106 -5.64 0.72 1.27
C HIS A 106 -5.00 -0.56 1.83
N VAL A 107 -4.05 -1.16 1.10
CA VAL A 107 -3.35 -2.40 1.46
C VAL A 107 -1.91 -2.08 1.80
N GLN A 108 -1.41 -2.51 2.94
CA GLN A 108 0.02 -2.42 3.24
C GLN A 108 0.80 -3.40 2.38
N ARG A 109 1.70 -2.87 1.52
CA ARG A 109 2.47 -3.73 0.62
C ARG A 109 3.79 -3.12 0.19
N VAL A 110 4.78 -3.99 -0.01
CA VAL A 110 6.07 -3.66 -0.62
C VAL A 110 6.23 -4.50 -1.89
N ARG A 111 6.37 -3.85 -3.04
CA ARG A 111 6.56 -4.51 -4.34
C ARG A 111 7.77 -3.96 -5.07
N LYS A 112 8.56 -4.86 -5.65
CA LYS A 112 9.68 -4.50 -6.54
C LYS A 112 9.20 -4.49 -7.99
N HIS A 113 9.53 -3.45 -8.73
CA HIS A 113 9.40 -3.44 -10.18
C HIS A 113 10.30 -4.54 -10.77
N LYS A 114 9.77 -5.32 -11.70
CA LYS A 114 10.54 -6.31 -12.45
C LYS A 114 10.77 -5.73 -13.84
N ALA A 115 12.02 -5.52 -14.18
CA ALA A 115 12.38 -5.17 -15.55
C ALA A 115 11.94 -6.25 -16.55
N GLU A 116 11.68 -5.86 -17.78
CA GLU A 116 11.46 -6.78 -18.89
C GLU A 116 12.68 -7.69 -19.08
N PRO A 117 12.50 -8.98 -19.40
CA PRO A 117 13.62 -9.88 -19.64
C PRO A 117 14.52 -9.37 -20.76
N GLY A 118 15.80 -9.16 -20.45
CA GLY A 118 16.79 -8.69 -21.41
C GLY A 118 17.01 -7.17 -21.43
N VAL A 119 16.28 -6.42 -20.62
CA VAL A 119 16.57 -5.01 -20.33
C VAL A 119 17.49 -4.93 -19.13
N ASP A 120 18.67 -4.36 -19.31
CA ASP A 120 19.55 -4.00 -18.19
C ASP A 120 19.01 -2.73 -17.54
N ASP A 121 18.25 -2.90 -16.46
CA ASP A 121 17.67 -1.80 -15.68
C ASP A 121 18.71 -1.18 -14.70
N GLY A 122 19.98 -1.52 -14.88
CA GLY A 122 21.06 -1.01 -14.04
C GLY A 122 21.02 -1.48 -12.61
N ALA A 123 20.40 -2.65 -12.33
CA ALA A 123 20.31 -3.34 -11.05
C ALA A 123 19.40 -2.67 -9.98
N TYR A 124 18.87 -1.50 -10.22
CA TYR A 124 18.04 -0.77 -9.24
C TYR A 124 16.55 -0.85 -9.62
N GLY A 125 15.92 -1.96 -9.30
CA GLY A 125 14.47 -2.05 -9.44
C GLY A 125 13.78 -1.15 -8.41
N ILE A 126 12.82 -0.34 -8.87
CA ILE A 126 12.02 0.53 -7.99
C ILE A 126 11.23 -0.33 -7.00
N GLN A 127 11.34 -0.01 -5.71
CA GLN A 127 10.48 -0.56 -4.67
C GLN A 127 9.31 0.38 -4.46
N GLU A 128 8.10 -0.09 -4.69
CA GLU A 128 6.91 0.65 -4.30
C GLU A 128 6.41 0.17 -2.95
N ILE A 129 6.20 1.12 -2.04
CA ILE A 129 5.62 0.90 -0.73
C ILE A 129 4.24 1.56 -0.71
N ILE A 130 3.21 0.74 -0.50
CA ILE A 130 1.84 1.20 -0.29
C ILE A 130 1.54 1.14 1.20
N THR A 131 1.00 2.24 1.74
CA THR A 131 0.48 2.27 3.11
C THR A 131 -1.00 1.98 3.12
N ASP A 132 -1.45 1.17 4.07
CA ASP A 132 -2.86 0.83 4.27
C ASP A 132 -3.70 2.00 4.82
N ALA A 133 -4.99 1.76 4.99
CA ALA A 133 -5.90 2.75 5.55
C ALA A 133 -5.90 2.69 7.09
N LEU A 134 -5.77 3.85 7.73
CA LEU A 134 -5.90 3.99 9.19
C LEU A 134 -7.23 3.47 9.77
N SER A 135 -8.25 3.27 8.94
CA SER A 135 -9.56 2.75 9.32
C SER A 135 -9.63 1.23 9.39
N ILE A 136 -8.59 0.52 8.94
CA ILE A 136 -8.53 -0.94 8.97
C ILE A 136 -7.54 -1.37 10.06
N PRO A 137 -7.91 -2.31 10.97
CA PRO A 137 -6.97 -2.79 11.97
C PRO A 137 -5.71 -3.40 11.36
N PRO A 138 -4.55 -3.13 11.92
CA PRO A 138 -4.28 -2.54 13.24
C PRO A 138 -4.22 -1.01 13.28
N CYS A 139 -4.83 -0.30 12.31
CA CYS A 139 -4.87 1.17 12.25
C CYS A 139 -3.46 1.75 12.24
N GLN A 140 -2.65 1.32 11.27
CA GLN A 140 -1.22 1.59 11.22
C GLN A 140 -0.86 2.73 10.26
N TYR A 141 0.32 3.29 10.47
CA TYR A 141 1.00 4.25 9.60
C TYR A 141 2.41 3.77 9.31
N GLY A 142 3.00 4.24 8.22
CA GLY A 142 4.39 3.97 7.88
C GLY A 142 5.34 5.00 8.46
N GLU A 143 6.45 4.55 9.02
CA GLU A 143 7.57 5.39 9.45
C GLU A 143 8.77 5.12 8.54
N VAL A 144 9.38 6.18 8.03
CA VAL A 144 10.58 6.11 7.20
C VAL A 144 11.72 6.75 7.96
N VAL A 145 12.82 6.03 8.11
CA VAL A 145 14.03 6.52 8.79
C VAL A 145 15.19 6.51 7.81
N TRP A 146 15.88 7.64 7.68
CA TRP A 146 17.19 7.75 7.02
C TRP A 146 18.26 7.60 8.07
N ASP A 147 19.02 6.54 7.97
CA ASP A 147 20.11 6.26 8.91
C ASP A 147 21.41 6.98 8.51
N GLU A 148 22.30 7.17 9.46
CA GLU A 148 23.57 7.88 9.27
C GLU A 148 24.51 7.18 8.26
N ASP A 149 24.34 5.86 8.10
CA ASP A 149 25.09 5.05 7.14
C ASP A 149 24.55 5.14 5.71
N GLY A 150 23.45 5.92 5.49
CA GLY A 150 22.80 6.12 4.21
C GLY A 150 21.75 5.07 3.85
N SER A 151 21.51 4.10 4.72
CA SER A 151 20.39 3.18 4.57
C SER A 151 19.05 3.86 4.84
N ILE A 152 17.98 3.32 4.27
CA ILE A 152 16.61 3.81 4.48
C ILE A 152 15.77 2.62 4.96
N SER A 153 15.22 2.74 6.16
CA SER A 153 14.29 1.75 6.70
C SER A 153 12.85 2.26 6.67
N TYR A 154 11.93 1.34 6.45
CA TYR A 154 10.49 1.55 6.52
C TYR A 154 9.90 0.52 7.47
N GLU A 155 9.06 0.97 8.38
CA GLU A 155 8.34 0.11 9.34
C GLU A 155 6.93 0.64 9.55
N THR A 156 5.95 -0.25 9.68
CA THR A 156 4.59 0.14 10.08
C THR A 156 4.47 0.17 11.60
N ARG A 157 3.68 1.12 12.09
CA ARG A 157 3.35 1.25 13.52
C ARG A 157 1.87 1.49 13.68
N SER A 158 1.24 0.82 14.65
CA SER A 158 -0.16 1.07 15.01
C SER A 158 -0.30 2.38 15.79
N VAL A 159 -1.41 3.09 15.55
CA VAL A 159 -1.75 4.29 16.32
C VAL A 159 -2.14 3.87 17.75
N ASP A 160 -1.45 4.37 18.75
CA ASP A 160 -1.72 4.08 20.18
C ASP A 160 -2.93 4.89 20.72
N VAL A 161 -4.13 4.53 20.23
CA VAL A 161 -5.39 5.16 20.66
C VAL A 161 -5.66 4.86 22.14
N SER A 162 -5.40 3.63 22.58
CA SER A 162 -5.64 3.24 23.99
C SER A 162 -4.71 3.97 24.95
N GLY A 163 -3.44 4.19 24.57
CA GLY A 163 -2.50 5.01 25.34
C GLY A 163 -2.92 6.47 25.40
N TRP A 164 -3.36 7.02 24.26
CA TRP A 164 -3.91 8.39 24.21
C TRP A 164 -5.16 8.53 25.09
N ALA A 165 -6.10 7.57 25.04
CA ALA A 165 -7.31 7.58 25.85
C ALA A 165 -7.00 7.57 27.35
N ARG A 166 -6.07 6.71 27.78
CA ARG A 166 -5.58 6.69 29.17
C ARG A 166 -4.94 8.00 29.58
N LYS A 167 -4.06 8.56 28.73
CA LYS A 167 -3.35 9.82 29.01
C LYS A 167 -4.29 11.02 29.14
N THR A 168 -5.37 11.04 28.38
CA THR A 168 -6.38 12.13 28.41
C THR A 168 -7.51 11.90 29.42
N GLY A 169 -7.50 10.80 30.16
CA GLY A 169 -8.53 10.46 31.14
C GLY A 169 -9.88 10.10 30.51
N SER A 170 -9.88 9.56 29.31
CA SER A 170 -11.12 9.11 28.64
C SER A 170 -11.78 7.98 29.45
N GLY A 171 -13.10 8.09 29.70
CA GLY A 171 -13.91 7.03 30.28
C GLY A 171 -14.57 6.12 29.24
N ASN A 172 -14.29 6.32 27.94
CA ASN A 172 -14.90 5.50 26.89
C ASN A 172 -14.21 4.12 26.80
N PRO A 173 -14.92 3.00 27.06
CA PRO A 173 -14.36 1.66 27.06
C PRO A 173 -13.81 1.26 25.66
N ASP A 174 -14.44 1.69 24.57
CA ASP A 174 -14.00 1.35 23.22
C ASP A 174 -12.66 2.00 22.87
N LEU A 175 -12.38 3.19 23.38
CA LEU A 175 -11.10 3.86 23.22
C LEU A 175 -10.01 3.27 24.12
N LEU A 176 -10.37 2.82 25.32
CA LEU A 176 -9.46 2.20 26.28
C LEU A 176 -8.99 0.80 25.84
N ASP A 177 -9.81 0.13 25.03
CA ASP A 177 -9.57 -1.21 24.46
C ASP A 177 -9.64 -1.16 22.91
N PHE A 178 -9.04 -0.11 22.31
CA PHE A 178 -9.28 0.23 20.90
C PHE A 178 -8.78 -0.84 19.95
N GLU A 179 -7.67 -1.48 20.22
CA GLU A 179 -7.11 -2.52 19.36
C GLU A 179 -8.13 -3.66 19.19
N ASP A 180 -8.59 -4.26 20.28
CA ASP A 180 -9.60 -5.32 20.24
C ASP A 180 -10.94 -4.84 19.71
N TRP A 181 -11.36 -3.61 20.06
CA TRP A 181 -12.60 -3.03 19.59
C TRP A 181 -12.60 -2.87 18.07
N SER A 182 -11.52 -2.33 17.49
CA SER A 182 -11.41 -2.11 16.04
C SER A 182 -11.45 -3.43 15.25
N TYR A 183 -10.79 -4.48 15.74
CA TYR A 183 -10.88 -5.83 15.19
C TYR A 183 -12.30 -6.36 15.22
N ARG A 184 -12.96 -6.33 16.37
CA ARG A 184 -14.36 -6.80 16.53
C ARG A 184 -15.32 -6.02 15.63
N TYR A 185 -15.10 -4.71 15.50
CA TYR A 185 -15.93 -3.85 14.66
C TYR A 185 -15.84 -4.23 13.19
N ILE A 186 -14.64 -4.32 12.63
CA ILE A 186 -14.42 -4.71 11.22
C ILE A 186 -14.86 -6.16 10.98
N GLN A 187 -14.53 -7.07 11.90
CA GLN A 187 -14.97 -8.45 11.81
C GLN A 187 -16.49 -8.58 11.76
N LYS A 188 -17.20 -7.77 12.56
CA LYS A 188 -18.66 -7.73 12.54
C LYS A 188 -19.19 -7.18 11.21
N LEU A 189 -18.64 -6.07 10.69
CA LEU A 189 -19.07 -5.50 9.42
C LEU A 189 -18.93 -6.51 8.27
N ILE A 190 -17.79 -7.17 8.17
CA ILE A 190 -17.53 -8.17 7.13
C ILE A 190 -18.43 -9.40 7.33
N SER A 191 -18.61 -9.85 8.57
CA SER A 191 -19.50 -10.96 8.89
C SER A 191 -20.95 -10.68 8.47
N ASP A 192 -21.42 -9.48 8.69
CA ASP A 192 -22.78 -9.08 8.31
C ASP A 192 -22.94 -9.05 6.77
N GLN A 193 -21.92 -8.59 6.04
CA GLN A 193 -21.91 -8.62 4.57
C GLN A 193 -21.91 -10.06 4.03
N ILE A 194 -21.06 -10.94 4.57
CA ILE A 194 -20.97 -12.34 4.15
C ILE A 194 -22.29 -13.07 4.42
N ARG A 195 -22.91 -12.85 5.58
CA ARG A 195 -24.23 -13.43 5.89
C ARG A 195 -25.32 -12.98 4.92
N GLY A 196 -25.26 -11.75 4.45
CA GLY A 196 -26.18 -11.24 3.42
C GLY A 196 -26.09 -11.99 2.09
N VAL A 197 -24.90 -12.54 1.77
CA VAL A 197 -24.63 -13.28 0.51
C VAL A 197 -24.90 -14.78 0.67
N VAL A 198 -24.60 -15.37 1.82
CA VAL A 198 -24.66 -16.82 2.07
C VAL A 198 -25.80 -17.16 3.03
N GLN A 199 -27.04 -16.99 2.58
CA GLN A 199 -28.21 -17.25 3.39
C GLN A 199 -28.57 -18.74 3.48
N ASN A 200 -29.18 -19.15 4.60
CA ASN A 200 -29.79 -20.48 4.81
C ASN A 200 -28.79 -21.67 4.88
N LEU A 201 -27.57 -21.48 5.35
CA LEU A 201 -26.55 -22.54 5.44
C LEU A 201 -26.46 -23.21 6.82
N GLY A 202 -27.15 -22.70 7.79
CA GLY A 202 -26.96 -23.05 9.20
C GLY A 202 -25.87 -22.19 9.87
N GLU A 203 -26.19 -21.75 11.06
CA GLU A 203 -25.47 -20.71 11.82
C GLU A 203 -23.95 -20.97 11.98
N ASP A 204 -23.59 -22.24 12.24
CA ASP A 204 -22.17 -22.62 12.44
C ASP A 204 -21.33 -22.48 11.17
N VAL A 205 -21.92 -22.79 10.01
CA VAL A 205 -21.20 -22.67 8.71
C VAL A 205 -21.07 -21.22 8.35
N GLU A 206 -22.16 -20.45 8.43
CA GLU A 206 -22.16 -19.00 8.18
C GLU A 206 -21.15 -18.27 9.05
N ARG A 207 -21.10 -18.59 10.33
CA ARG A 207 -20.15 -18.04 11.29
C ARG A 207 -18.71 -18.38 10.92
N SER A 208 -18.44 -19.63 10.56
CA SER A 208 -17.09 -20.08 10.15
C SER A 208 -16.65 -19.41 8.85
N MET A 209 -17.55 -19.26 7.87
CA MET A 209 -17.27 -18.56 6.61
C MET A 209 -16.95 -17.09 6.87
N ALA A 210 -17.79 -16.40 7.62
CA ALA A 210 -17.62 -15.00 7.96
C ALA A 210 -16.31 -14.74 8.73
N ALA A 211 -16.01 -15.58 9.73
CA ALA A 211 -14.77 -15.47 10.51
C ALA A 211 -13.53 -15.73 9.64
N THR A 212 -13.59 -16.72 8.74
CA THR A 212 -12.48 -17.03 7.82
C THR A 212 -12.21 -15.85 6.89
N TYR A 213 -13.25 -15.29 6.27
CA TYR A 213 -13.11 -14.17 5.36
C TYR A 213 -12.61 -12.91 6.06
N ALA A 214 -13.23 -12.56 7.20
CA ALA A 214 -12.86 -11.38 7.97
C ALA A 214 -11.40 -11.44 8.47
N GLY A 215 -10.94 -12.60 8.94
CA GLY A 215 -9.56 -12.78 9.35
C GLY A 215 -8.58 -12.59 8.21
N VAL A 216 -8.82 -13.21 7.07
CA VAL A 216 -7.98 -13.05 5.86
C VAL A 216 -8.02 -11.61 5.35
N TYR A 217 -9.19 -10.96 5.35
CA TYR A 217 -9.34 -9.57 4.95
C TYR A 217 -8.44 -8.65 5.78
N ILE A 218 -8.55 -8.72 7.11
CA ILE A 218 -7.76 -7.88 8.02
C ILE A 218 -6.26 -8.11 7.82
N ASP A 219 -5.81 -9.37 7.78
CA ASP A 219 -4.38 -9.69 7.60
C ASP A 219 -3.85 -9.27 6.22
N TYR A 220 -4.67 -9.40 5.17
CA TYR A 220 -4.31 -8.95 3.82
C TYR A 220 -4.09 -7.44 3.76
N TYR A 221 -5.05 -6.66 4.29
CA TYR A 221 -4.96 -5.20 4.30
C TYR A 221 -3.84 -4.69 5.20
N ALA A 222 -3.61 -5.34 6.34
CA ALA A 222 -2.50 -5.03 7.23
C ALA A 222 -1.11 -5.49 6.72
N GLY A 223 -1.03 -6.06 5.52
CA GLY A 223 0.23 -6.51 4.92
C GLY A 223 0.89 -7.70 5.61
N ARG A 224 0.14 -8.46 6.41
CA ARG A 224 0.65 -9.60 7.16
C ARG A 224 0.78 -10.85 6.28
N LYS A 225 1.73 -11.70 6.61
CA LYS A 225 1.82 -13.03 6.02
C LYS A 225 0.65 -13.90 6.48
N ILE A 226 -0.04 -14.55 5.53
CA ILE A 226 -1.17 -15.43 5.79
C ILE A 226 -0.73 -16.89 5.74
N ASP A 227 -1.15 -17.69 6.75
CA ASP A 227 -1.02 -19.15 6.71
C ASP A 227 -2.07 -19.74 5.76
N ALA A 228 -1.73 -19.79 4.48
CA ALA A 228 -2.59 -20.34 3.43
C ALA A 228 -3.11 -21.75 3.73
N LYS A 229 -2.28 -22.59 4.35
CA LYS A 229 -2.65 -23.98 4.69
C LYS A 229 -3.68 -24.01 5.83
N GLY A 230 -3.47 -23.21 6.86
CA GLY A 230 -4.39 -23.09 7.98
C GLY A 230 -5.75 -22.57 7.51
N ILE A 231 -5.78 -21.51 6.72
CA ILE A 231 -7.01 -20.93 6.17
C ILE A 231 -7.78 -21.94 5.31
N ARG A 232 -7.12 -22.61 4.37
CA ARG A 232 -7.74 -23.63 3.49
C ARG A 232 -8.25 -24.85 4.26
N ASN A 233 -7.81 -25.05 5.48
CA ASN A 233 -8.29 -26.11 6.38
C ASN A 233 -9.49 -25.69 7.24
N THR A 234 -9.89 -24.43 7.26
CA THR A 234 -11.07 -23.97 8.01
C THR A 234 -12.35 -24.61 7.47
N LYS A 235 -13.34 -24.75 8.36
CA LYS A 235 -14.68 -25.28 8.00
C LYS A 235 -15.36 -24.39 6.94
N GLY A 236 -15.24 -23.07 7.09
CA GLY A 236 -15.82 -22.10 6.17
C GLY A 236 -15.21 -22.15 4.78
N TYR A 237 -13.86 -22.15 4.67
CA TYR A 237 -13.19 -22.26 3.37
C TYR A 237 -13.55 -23.56 2.65
N ARG A 238 -13.49 -24.71 3.34
CA ARG A 238 -13.86 -26.01 2.75
C ARG A 238 -15.30 -26.09 2.30
N TRP A 239 -16.20 -25.37 2.99
CA TRP A 239 -17.59 -25.30 2.58
C TRP A 239 -17.73 -24.52 1.28
N TRP A 240 -17.11 -23.33 1.13
CA TRP A 240 -17.08 -22.57 -0.12
C TRP A 240 -16.55 -23.39 -1.28
N GLN A 241 -15.38 -24.02 -1.09
CA GLN A 241 -14.74 -24.83 -2.12
C GLN A 241 -15.62 -25.97 -2.65
N ARG A 242 -16.42 -26.59 -1.77
CA ARG A 242 -17.28 -27.72 -2.16
C ARG A 242 -18.60 -27.30 -2.77
N ASN A 243 -19.19 -26.21 -2.29
CA ASN A 243 -20.58 -25.87 -2.59
C ASN A 243 -20.71 -24.64 -3.48
N MET A 244 -19.72 -23.75 -3.51
CA MET A 244 -19.69 -22.53 -4.32
C MET A 244 -18.29 -22.28 -4.90
N PRO A 245 -17.69 -23.24 -5.65
CA PRO A 245 -16.30 -23.12 -6.13
C PRO A 245 -16.09 -21.90 -7.06
N ASP A 246 -17.13 -21.49 -7.78
CA ASP A 246 -17.09 -20.36 -8.71
C ASP A 246 -17.53 -19.03 -8.08
N SER A 247 -17.72 -18.99 -6.75
CA SER A 247 -18.15 -17.76 -6.08
C SER A 247 -17.09 -16.68 -6.17
N TYR A 248 -17.52 -15.43 -6.35
CA TYR A 248 -16.65 -14.26 -6.33
C TYR A 248 -15.88 -14.18 -5.00
N LEU A 249 -16.55 -14.41 -3.86
CA LEU A 249 -15.95 -14.36 -2.54
C LEU A 249 -14.83 -15.38 -2.34
N LEU A 250 -14.96 -16.58 -2.89
CA LEU A 250 -13.90 -17.59 -2.82
C LEU A 250 -12.68 -17.18 -3.68
N ARG A 251 -12.91 -16.66 -4.88
CA ARG A 251 -11.83 -16.15 -5.73
C ARG A 251 -11.09 -14.98 -5.10
N GLU A 252 -11.82 -14.06 -4.48
CA GLU A 252 -11.25 -12.93 -3.76
C GLU A 252 -10.42 -13.42 -2.55
N LEU A 253 -10.97 -14.35 -1.77
CA LEU A 253 -10.28 -14.96 -0.64
C LEU A 253 -8.97 -15.66 -1.07
N ASP A 254 -9.02 -16.46 -2.15
CA ASP A 254 -7.83 -17.12 -2.70
C ASP A 254 -6.79 -16.13 -3.24
N SER A 255 -7.23 -15.02 -3.81
CA SER A 255 -6.34 -13.96 -4.26
C SER A 255 -5.62 -13.30 -3.08
N MET A 256 -6.36 -12.91 -2.04
CA MET A 256 -5.79 -12.35 -0.82
C MET A 256 -4.77 -13.29 -0.16
N ILE A 257 -5.10 -14.57 -0.02
CA ILE A 257 -4.22 -15.61 0.52
C ILE A 257 -2.94 -15.75 -0.32
N THR A 258 -3.08 -15.74 -1.65
CA THR A 258 -1.96 -15.92 -2.58
C THR A 258 -1.05 -14.69 -2.61
N ASP A 259 -1.60 -13.51 -2.49
CA ASP A 259 -0.86 -12.26 -2.48
C ASP A 259 -0.17 -11.98 -1.13
N SER A 260 -0.52 -12.69 -0.06
CA SER A 260 0.01 -12.53 1.30
C SER A 260 1.04 -13.62 1.67
N ASP A 261 1.97 -13.91 0.78
CA ASP A 261 3.01 -14.93 0.95
C ASP A 261 4.17 -14.50 1.87
N ARG A 262 4.27 -13.20 2.16
CA ARG A 262 5.27 -12.59 3.04
C ARG A 262 4.68 -11.48 3.89
N ASP A 263 5.42 -11.07 4.93
CA ASP A 263 5.14 -9.85 5.68
C ASP A 263 5.62 -8.63 4.89
N ASN A 264 4.81 -7.58 4.86
CA ASN A 264 5.06 -6.33 4.13
C ASN A 264 5.18 -5.10 5.06
N ASN A 265 5.38 -5.33 6.35
CA ASN A 265 5.40 -4.28 7.37
C ASN A 265 6.80 -3.73 7.66
N TYR A 266 7.81 -4.29 7.00
CA TYR A 266 9.19 -3.83 7.12
C TYR A 266 9.89 -3.89 5.76
N PHE A 267 10.71 -2.88 5.48
CA PHE A 267 11.59 -2.83 4.32
C PHE A 267 12.90 -2.10 4.69
N LEU A 268 14.02 -2.60 4.20
CA LEU A 268 15.31 -1.96 4.31
C LEU A 268 15.92 -1.79 2.91
N LEU A 269 16.27 -0.56 2.56
CA LEU A 269 17.12 -0.23 1.43
C LEU A 269 18.54 -0.02 1.98
N PRO A 270 19.49 -0.93 1.72
CA PRO A 270 20.85 -0.75 2.16
C PRO A 270 21.56 0.37 1.40
N GLU A 271 22.61 0.94 1.99
CA GLU A 271 23.42 2.01 1.38
C GLU A 271 23.97 1.63 -0.01
N GLU A 272 24.39 0.37 -0.19
CA GLU A 272 24.99 -0.13 -1.45
C GLU A 272 24.00 -0.16 -2.62
N GLU A 273 22.70 -0.19 -2.35
CA GLU A 273 21.64 -0.06 -3.34
C GLU A 273 21.20 1.40 -3.54
N GLY A 274 21.79 2.33 -2.79
CA GLY A 274 21.48 3.75 -2.86
C GLY A 274 22.00 4.40 -4.13
N TRP A 275 21.17 5.22 -4.74
CA TRP A 275 21.37 5.91 -6.04
C TRP A 275 22.43 7.03 -6.05
N LEU A 276 23.00 7.39 -4.90
CA LEU A 276 23.84 8.59 -4.72
C LEU A 276 25.34 8.41 -5.08
N ARG A 277 25.80 7.22 -5.50
CA ARG A 277 27.22 7.02 -5.73
C ARG A 277 27.51 6.72 -7.21
N GLU A 278 27.73 7.74 -7.94
CA GLU A 278 28.50 8.10 -9.16
C GLU A 278 27.76 9.08 -10.05
#